data_17ce015ca4ae836fa6eb7fe5ae4475fe
#
_entry.id   17ce015ca4ae836fa6eb7fe5ae4475fe
#
_cell.length_a   1.000
_cell.length_b   1.000
_cell.length_c   1.000
_cell.angle_alpha   90.00
_cell.angle_beta   90.00
_cell.angle_gamma   90.00
#
_symmetry.space_group_name_H-M   'P 1'
#
loop_
_entity.id
_entity.type
_entity.pdbx_description
1 polymer ?
#
loop_
_entity_poly.entity_id
_entity_poly.type
_entity_poly.pdbx_seq_one_letter_code
_entity_poly.pdbx_strand_id
1 'polypeptide(L)'
;MEANTSDKLVPQEITALLSGERVILRETQRAVTPFGGVAVFITYLQKIGLVEQVRLHLPVRWKSPNHIEPTTTWLAFLMTVLVGAKRFAHAGLLRGDQALHALLGMKRFPTDDTICNLFRKFGMGEIQRFFEPMTEWQMQRLPLRPEGYTLDMDSTVFERYGKQEGSLKGHNPRRHGRPSHHPLLAVLGEAHFLLHGWLRSGNCGTARGAEEFLKEALALWGQRQKIRLLRADSGFFDGQLLDYLEQHDLPYIVVAKLTMWVKRAAQRVETWTALDEHYSAGEFRLKLFGWKVERRFVVIREEIRETRASVGRKLIDVPGYTFRLFVTSCVGAPAEIWRDYNRRADMENRIAELKHDLGAHGFCMKQFFATEAAFRSVLLLFNLLAEFQRAAGLPGYREPATIRTQVLTCGAILGRAGRRVVIHLSASWGGLKTRIPLLEKILACEFPTSPKLDPVLQI
;
A
#
# COMPACT_ATOMS: atom_id res chain seq x y z
N MET A 1 -13.85 27.14 -45.49
CA MET A 1 -13.29 26.22 -44.51
C MET A 1 -14.39 25.24 -44.19
N GLU A 2 -14.33 24.09 -44.81
CA GLU A 2 -15.34 23.05 -44.64
C GLU A 2 -15.25 22.44 -43.25
N ALA A 3 -16.37 22.37 -42.58
CA ALA A 3 -16.50 21.71 -41.28
C ALA A 3 -16.20 20.21 -41.46
N ASN A 4 -15.19 19.76 -40.73
CA ASN A 4 -14.76 18.39 -40.62
C ASN A 4 -15.99 17.56 -40.20
N THR A 5 -16.55 16.81 -41.14
CA THR A 5 -17.61 15.83 -40.90
C THR A 5 -17.04 14.80 -39.91
N SER A 6 -17.55 14.80 -38.68
CA SER A 6 -17.23 13.76 -37.71
C SER A 6 -17.46 12.40 -38.34
N ASP A 7 -16.42 11.56 -38.37
CA ASP A 7 -16.52 10.15 -38.75
C ASP A 7 -17.54 9.46 -37.83
N LYS A 8 -18.81 9.45 -38.24
CA LYS A 8 -19.81 8.67 -37.52
C LYS A 8 -19.51 7.21 -37.80
N LEU A 9 -19.41 6.42 -36.72
CA LEU A 9 -19.23 4.98 -36.86
C LEU A 9 -20.38 4.38 -37.71
N VAL A 10 -20.03 3.83 -38.86
CA VAL A 10 -21.01 3.09 -39.68
C VAL A 10 -21.45 1.89 -38.85
N PRO A 11 -22.76 1.68 -38.64
CA PRO A 11 -23.25 0.52 -37.90
C PRO A 11 -22.67 -0.78 -38.46
N GLN A 12 -22.06 -1.57 -37.60
CA GLN A 12 -21.49 -2.86 -37.98
C GLN A 12 -22.33 -3.98 -37.39
N GLU A 13 -22.55 -5.02 -38.21
CA GLU A 13 -23.26 -6.22 -37.81
C GLU A 13 -22.24 -7.30 -37.41
N ILE A 14 -22.39 -7.86 -36.22
CA ILE A 14 -21.62 -9.01 -35.74
C ILE A 14 -22.57 -10.15 -35.36
N THR A 15 -22.08 -11.37 -35.39
CA THR A 15 -22.83 -12.55 -34.95
C THR A 15 -22.50 -12.87 -33.49
N ALA A 16 -23.51 -13.03 -32.66
CA ALA A 16 -23.35 -13.46 -31.27
C ALA A 16 -22.75 -14.87 -31.23
N LEU A 17 -21.69 -15.05 -30.42
CA LEU A 17 -20.84 -16.24 -30.43
C LEU A 17 -21.59 -17.55 -30.20
N LEU A 18 -22.57 -17.56 -29.30
CA LEU A 18 -23.28 -18.78 -28.91
C LEU A 18 -24.65 -18.95 -29.59
N SER A 19 -25.41 -17.87 -29.72
CA SER A 19 -26.80 -17.93 -30.28
C SER A 19 -26.84 -17.83 -31.79
N GLY A 20 -25.79 -17.31 -32.42
CA GLY A 20 -25.82 -17.00 -33.86
C GLY A 20 -26.68 -15.79 -34.23
N GLU A 21 -27.27 -15.11 -33.25
CA GLU A 21 -28.08 -13.91 -33.48
C GLU A 21 -27.26 -12.75 -34.02
N ARG A 22 -27.90 -11.89 -34.82
CA ARG A 22 -27.26 -10.67 -35.33
C ARG A 22 -27.32 -9.56 -34.31
N VAL A 23 -26.15 -8.99 -33.98
CA VAL A 23 -25.97 -7.85 -33.07
C VAL A 23 -25.44 -6.66 -33.86
N ILE A 24 -26.12 -5.53 -33.77
CA ILE A 24 -25.72 -4.31 -34.47
C ILE A 24 -24.96 -3.41 -33.50
N LEU A 25 -23.69 -3.12 -33.81
CA LEU A 25 -22.87 -2.14 -33.11
C LEU A 25 -23.17 -0.73 -33.60
N ARG A 26 -23.57 0.15 -32.70
CA ARG A 26 -23.79 1.58 -32.96
C ARG A 26 -23.13 2.44 -31.93
N GLU A 27 -22.74 3.66 -32.33
CA GLU A 27 -22.30 4.68 -31.37
C GLU A 27 -23.45 5.17 -30.49
N THR A 28 -23.15 5.64 -29.31
CA THR A 28 -24.09 6.36 -28.45
C THR A 28 -23.53 7.73 -28.08
N GLN A 29 -24.35 8.76 -28.11
CA GLN A 29 -24.02 10.10 -27.67
C GLN A 29 -24.18 10.28 -26.14
N ARG A 30 -24.64 9.23 -25.45
CA ARG A 30 -24.77 9.26 -24.01
C ARG A 30 -23.38 9.09 -23.35
N ALA A 31 -23.01 10.00 -22.45
CA ALA A 31 -21.82 9.84 -21.65
C ALA A 31 -22.03 8.69 -20.65
N VAL A 32 -21.27 7.63 -20.82
CA VAL A 32 -21.32 6.41 -19.99
C VAL A 32 -20.01 6.21 -19.29
N THR A 33 -20.04 5.56 -18.12
CA THR A 33 -18.84 5.14 -17.37
C THR A 33 -19.05 3.74 -16.80
N PRO A 34 -18.01 2.91 -16.75
CA PRO A 34 -18.03 1.66 -15.98
C PRO A 34 -17.80 1.90 -14.48
N PHE A 35 -17.50 3.12 -14.08
CA PHE A 35 -17.04 3.47 -12.71
C PHE A 35 -18.10 4.23 -11.90
N GLY A 36 -19.38 4.02 -12.15
CA GLY A 36 -20.46 4.69 -11.42
C GLY A 36 -20.41 4.45 -9.90
N GLY A 37 -19.91 3.29 -9.45
CA GLY A 37 -19.73 2.97 -8.04
C GLY A 37 -18.68 3.83 -7.32
N VAL A 38 -17.82 4.55 -8.04
CA VAL A 38 -16.88 5.53 -7.48
C VAL A 38 -17.62 6.64 -6.71
N ALA A 39 -18.90 6.89 -7.01
CA ALA A 39 -19.72 7.82 -6.27
C ALA A 39 -19.75 7.55 -4.76
N VAL A 40 -19.76 6.26 -4.35
CA VAL A 40 -19.73 5.87 -2.94
C VAL A 40 -18.40 6.28 -2.28
N PHE A 41 -17.29 6.03 -2.98
CA PHE A 41 -15.97 6.43 -2.49
C PHE A 41 -15.78 7.95 -2.48
N ILE A 42 -16.28 8.67 -3.49
CA ILE A 42 -16.27 10.14 -3.51
C ILE A 42 -17.03 10.71 -2.30
N THR A 43 -18.20 10.16 -1.97
CA THR A 43 -18.98 10.59 -0.80
C THR A 43 -18.16 10.44 0.49
N TYR A 44 -17.44 9.33 0.63
CA TYR A 44 -16.52 9.14 1.75
C TYR A 44 -15.40 10.19 1.75
N LEU A 45 -14.73 10.43 0.61
CA LEU A 45 -13.67 11.42 0.50
C LEU A 45 -14.12 12.84 0.82
N GLN A 46 -15.36 13.20 0.44
CA GLN A 46 -15.98 14.48 0.80
C GLN A 46 -16.21 14.58 2.31
N LYS A 47 -16.74 13.53 2.92
CA LYS A 47 -17.01 13.51 4.37
C LYS A 47 -15.76 13.67 5.23
N ILE A 48 -14.64 13.10 4.79
CA ILE A 48 -13.37 13.26 5.51
C ILE A 48 -12.61 14.54 5.15
N GLY A 49 -13.10 15.35 4.20
CA GLY A 49 -12.48 16.62 3.81
C GLY A 49 -11.17 16.47 3.04
N LEU A 50 -11.02 15.43 2.18
CA LEU A 50 -9.78 15.19 1.45
C LEU A 50 -9.34 16.38 0.59
N VAL A 51 -10.27 17.01 -0.11
CA VAL A 51 -9.95 18.12 -1.04
C VAL A 51 -9.35 19.31 -0.31
N GLU A 52 -9.89 19.63 0.86
CA GLU A 52 -9.44 20.72 1.73
C GLU A 52 -8.03 20.43 2.25
N GLN A 53 -7.76 19.21 2.69
CA GLN A 53 -6.44 18.82 3.16
C GLN A 53 -5.39 18.86 2.04
N VAL A 54 -5.74 18.39 0.85
CA VAL A 54 -4.84 18.48 -0.31
C VAL A 54 -4.57 19.93 -0.69
N ARG A 55 -5.58 20.82 -0.70
CA ARG A 55 -5.39 22.25 -0.96
C ARG A 55 -4.48 22.93 0.05
N LEU A 56 -4.62 22.56 1.32
CA LEU A 56 -3.83 23.12 2.41
C LEU A 56 -2.34 22.74 2.28
N HIS A 57 -2.06 21.49 1.99
CA HIS A 57 -0.72 20.93 2.10
C HIS A 57 0.03 20.76 0.78
N LEU A 58 -0.66 20.72 -0.39
CA LEU A 58 0.01 20.50 -1.68
C LEU A 58 0.92 21.70 -2.02
N PRO A 59 2.25 21.52 -2.08
CA PRO A 59 3.21 22.62 -2.16
C PRO A 59 3.45 23.11 -3.60
N VAL A 60 2.54 22.80 -4.53
CA VAL A 60 2.68 23.13 -5.95
C VAL A 60 1.74 24.27 -6.31
N ARG A 61 2.26 25.25 -7.02
CA ARG A 61 1.49 26.38 -7.59
C ARG A 61 1.84 26.54 -9.05
N TRP A 62 0.83 26.81 -9.88
CA TRP A 62 1.01 27.09 -11.30
C TRP A 62 0.90 28.60 -11.56
N LYS A 63 1.70 29.09 -12.49
CA LYS A 63 1.66 30.51 -12.92
C LYS A 63 0.72 30.71 -14.12
N SER A 64 0.49 29.70 -14.95
CA SER A 64 -0.33 29.82 -16.16
C SER A 64 -1.82 29.97 -15.81
N PRO A 65 -2.57 30.91 -16.39
CA PRO A 65 -4.00 31.08 -16.14
C PRO A 65 -4.84 29.91 -16.68
N ASN A 66 -4.35 29.18 -17.69
CA ASN A 66 -5.07 28.07 -18.32
C ASN A 66 -4.71 26.70 -17.75
N HIS A 67 -4.09 26.64 -16.57
CA HIS A 67 -3.72 25.38 -15.94
C HIS A 67 -4.93 24.62 -15.37
N ILE A 68 -4.79 23.33 -15.23
CA ILE A 68 -5.64 22.53 -14.34
C ILE A 68 -5.06 22.68 -12.93
N GLU A 69 -5.89 23.00 -11.96
CA GLU A 69 -5.48 23.21 -10.56
C GLU A 69 -4.65 21.99 -10.07
N PRO A 70 -3.53 22.24 -9.31
CA PRO A 70 -2.70 21.15 -8.80
C PRO A 70 -3.47 20.12 -7.98
N THR A 71 -4.39 20.55 -7.13
CA THR A 71 -5.28 19.67 -6.35
C THR A 71 -6.11 18.76 -7.27
N THR A 72 -6.72 19.33 -8.31
CA THR A 72 -7.48 18.57 -9.31
C THR A 72 -6.60 17.57 -10.05
N THR A 73 -5.37 17.96 -10.39
CA THR A 73 -4.40 17.11 -11.08
C THR A 73 -3.96 15.94 -10.19
N TRP A 74 -3.70 16.20 -8.91
CA TRP A 74 -3.34 15.14 -7.96
C TRP A 74 -4.50 14.17 -7.71
N LEU A 75 -5.71 14.68 -7.53
CA LEU A 75 -6.92 13.84 -7.38
C LEU A 75 -7.19 13.00 -8.63
N ALA A 76 -6.98 13.56 -9.83
CA ALA A 76 -7.08 12.82 -11.08
C ALA A 76 -6.07 11.67 -11.15
N PHE A 77 -4.84 11.87 -10.64
CA PHE A 77 -3.87 10.78 -10.49
C PHE A 77 -4.41 9.69 -9.56
N LEU A 78 -4.92 10.04 -8.37
CA LEU A 78 -5.50 9.05 -7.46
C LEU A 78 -6.64 8.28 -8.11
N MET A 79 -7.54 8.97 -8.84
CA MET A 79 -8.64 8.30 -9.55
C MET A 79 -8.11 7.38 -10.65
N THR A 80 -7.06 7.79 -11.36
CA THR A 80 -6.41 6.95 -12.36
C THR A 80 -5.89 5.63 -11.73
N VAL A 81 -5.24 5.71 -10.58
CA VAL A 81 -4.79 4.52 -9.83
C VAL A 81 -5.97 3.69 -9.32
N LEU A 82 -6.97 4.35 -8.74
CA LEU A 82 -8.15 3.72 -8.15
C LEU A 82 -8.90 2.83 -9.15
N VAL A 83 -9.07 3.30 -10.39
CA VAL A 83 -9.76 2.53 -11.44
C VAL A 83 -8.88 1.46 -12.10
N GLY A 84 -7.64 1.28 -11.65
CA GLY A 84 -6.78 0.16 -12.02
C GLY A 84 -5.67 0.49 -13.01
N ALA A 85 -5.39 1.75 -13.28
CA ALA A 85 -4.22 2.14 -14.06
C ALA A 85 -2.94 1.77 -13.33
N LYS A 86 -1.92 1.38 -14.12
CA LYS A 86 -0.59 0.99 -13.62
C LYS A 86 0.54 1.84 -14.20
N ARG A 87 0.20 2.84 -15.02
CA ARG A 87 1.15 3.76 -15.68
C ARG A 87 0.47 5.10 -15.91
N PHE A 88 1.26 6.17 -15.97
CA PHE A 88 0.73 7.52 -16.26
C PHE A 88 -0.05 7.58 -17.58
N ALA A 89 0.46 6.93 -18.64
CA ALA A 89 -0.21 6.89 -19.94
C ALA A 89 -1.65 6.37 -19.90
N HIS A 90 -2.00 5.55 -18.88
CA HIS A 90 -3.37 5.06 -18.73
C HIS A 90 -4.37 6.16 -18.34
N ALA A 91 -3.91 7.33 -17.85
CA ALA A 91 -4.78 8.48 -17.60
C ALA A 91 -5.49 8.95 -18.89
N GLY A 92 -4.88 8.70 -20.05
CA GLY A 92 -5.49 8.98 -21.35
C GLY A 92 -6.84 8.32 -21.56
N LEU A 93 -7.05 7.12 -21.01
CA LEU A 93 -8.33 6.38 -21.11
C LEU A 93 -9.49 7.09 -20.40
N LEU A 94 -9.18 7.86 -19.34
CA LEU A 94 -10.19 8.56 -18.53
C LEU A 94 -10.57 9.92 -19.10
N ARG A 95 -9.82 10.44 -20.07
CA ARG A 95 -10.09 11.76 -20.67
C ARG A 95 -11.40 11.81 -21.46
N GLY A 96 -11.84 10.68 -21.99
CA GLY A 96 -13.14 10.56 -22.68
C GLY A 96 -14.32 10.25 -21.76
N ASP A 97 -14.09 9.93 -20.50
CA ASP A 97 -15.15 9.53 -19.56
C ASP A 97 -15.83 10.74 -18.91
N GLN A 98 -16.74 11.38 -19.67
CA GLN A 98 -17.46 12.57 -19.22
C GLN A 98 -18.36 12.31 -18.00
N ALA A 99 -18.86 11.09 -17.82
CA ALA A 99 -19.67 10.73 -16.67
C ALA A 99 -18.82 10.66 -15.39
N LEU A 100 -17.61 10.10 -15.48
CA LEU A 100 -16.65 10.14 -14.38
C LEU A 100 -16.19 11.57 -14.07
N HIS A 101 -15.95 12.41 -15.10
CA HIS A 101 -15.61 13.82 -14.87
C HIS A 101 -16.71 14.55 -14.10
N ALA A 102 -17.97 14.30 -14.44
CA ALA A 102 -19.10 14.90 -13.75
C ALA A 102 -19.17 14.45 -12.27
N LEU A 103 -18.93 13.17 -11.99
CA LEU A 103 -18.82 12.64 -10.63
C LEU A 103 -17.71 13.32 -9.81
N LEU A 104 -16.59 13.60 -10.46
CA LEU A 104 -15.42 14.25 -9.83
C LEU A 104 -15.53 15.77 -9.78
N GLY A 105 -16.53 16.37 -10.41
CA GLY A 105 -16.67 17.82 -10.56
C GLY A 105 -15.56 18.45 -11.43
N MET A 106 -14.96 17.68 -12.34
CA MET A 106 -13.87 18.10 -13.22
C MET A 106 -14.41 18.58 -14.56
N LYS A 107 -14.04 19.79 -14.99
CA LYS A 107 -14.38 20.28 -16.34
C LYS A 107 -13.61 19.52 -17.44
N ARG A 108 -12.37 19.17 -17.16
CA ARG A 108 -11.51 18.36 -18.05
C ARG A 108 -10.58 17.49 -17.20
N PHE A 109 -10.29 16.29 -17.67
CA PHE A 109 -9.32 15.41 -17.03
C PHE A 109 -7.90 15.75 -17.53
N PRO A 110 -6.88 15.80 -16.65
CA PRO A 110 -5.51 16.11 -17.05
C PRO A 110 -4.92 15.03 -17.94
N THR A 111 -3.97 15.41 -18.78
CA THR A 111 -3.15 14.46 -19.52
C THR A 111 -2.14 13.78 -18.59
N ASP A 112 -1.58 12.66 -19.01
CA ASP A 112 -0.44 12.02 -18.34
C ASP A 112 0.75 12.97 -18.18
N ASP A 113 1.06 13.79 -19.20
CA ASP A 113 2.10 14.85 -19.09
C ASP A 113 1.76 15.90 -18.03
N THR A 114 0.50 16.30 -17.91
CA THR A 114 0.07 17.24 -16.87
C THR A 114 0.28 16.66 -15.49
N ILE A 115 -0.07 15.38 -15.30
CA ILE A 115 0.15 14.65 -14.05
C ILE A 115 1.66 14.50 -13.78
N CYS A 116 2.46 14.11 -14.78
CA CYS A 116 3.91 14.02 -14.64
C CYS A 116 4.54 15.38 -14.30
N ASN A 117 4.06 16.46 -14.90
CA ASN A 117 4.55 17.81 -14.61
C ASN A 117 4.25 18.23 -13.17
N LEU A 118 3.12 17.83 -12.60
CA LEU A 118 2.84 18.03 -11.17
C LEU A 118 3.92 17.37 -10.31
N PHE A 119 4.19 16.08 -10.52
CA PHE A 119 5.15 15.35 -9.72
C PHE A 119 6.59 15.82 -9.92
N ARG A 120 6.95 16.31 -11.10
CA ARG A 120 8.28 16.93 -11.36
C ARG A 120 8.56 18.17 -10.50
N LYS A 121 7.55 18.73 -9.85
CA LYS A 121 7.71 19.87 -8.91
C LYS A 121 8.11 19.44 -7.50
N PHE A 122 8.10 18.14 -7.22
CA PHE A 122 8.49 17.64 -5.92
C PHE A 122 10.01 17.44 -5.85
N GLY A 123 10.62 18.04 -4.87
CA GLY A 123 11.91 17.71 -4.31
C GLY A 123 11.74 17.13 -2.92
N MET A 124 12.83 16.94 -2.19
CA MET A 124 12.80 16.36 -0.83
C MET A 124 11.92 17.16 0.14
N GLY A 125 12.07 18.49 0.14
CA GLY A 125 11.29 19.37 1.01
C GLY A 125 9.79 19.40 0.68
N GLU A 126 9.43 19.29 -0.62
CA GLU A 126 8.03 19.21 -1.04
C GLU A 126 7.40 17.87 -0.62
N ILE A 127 8.16 16.79 -0.65
CA ILE A 127 7.70 15.47 -0.18
C ILE A 127 7.36 15.53 1.31
N GLN A 128 8.26 16.05 2.14
CA GLN A 128 8.01 16.19 3.58
C GLN A 128 6.80 17.07 3.86
N ARG A 129 6.77 18.28 3.32
CA ARG A 129 5.67 19.25 3.51
C ARG A 129 4.30 18.77 3.08
N PHE A 130 4.24 17.79 2.16
CA PHE A 130 2.96 17.26 1.70
C PHE A 130 2.58 15.96 2.40
N PHE A 131 3.47 14.96 2.40
CA PHE A 131 3.10 13.61 2.83
C PHE A 131 3.05 13.44 4.35
N GLU A 132 3.87 14.14 5.12
CA GLU A 132 3.81 14.06 6.59
C GLU A 132 2.45 14.54 7.12
N PRO A 133 2.00 15.78 6.87
CA PRO A 133 0.70 16.23 7.38
C PRO A 133 -0.48 15.44 6.78
N MET A 134 -0.38 14.96 5.54
CA MET A 134 -1.42 14.11 4.96
C MET A 134 -1.52 12.75 5.67
N THR A 135 -0.40 12.16 6.06
CA THR A 135 -0.38 10.91 6.83
C THR A 135 -0.89 11.16 8.25
N GLU A 136 -0.48 12.25 8.90
CA GLU A 136 -0.98 12.67 10.21
C GLU A 136 -2.49 12.85 10.21
N TRP A 137 -3.03 13.50 9.19
CA TRP A 137 -4.46 13.67 9.00
C TRP A 137 -5.19 12.32 8.83
N GLN A 138 -4.62 11.36 8.10
CA GLN A 138 -5.19 10.02 7.99
C GLN A 138 -5.16 9.26 9.33
N MET A 139 -4.07 9.38 10.09
CA MET A 139 -3.91 8.72 11.39
C MET A 139 -4.95 9.15 12.44
N GLN A 140 -5.54 10.34 12.30
CA GLN A 140 -6.60 10.82 13.20
C GLN A 140 -7.84 9.91 13.24
N ARG A 141 -8.04 9.08 12.21
CA ARG A 141 -9.18 8.20 12.06
C ARG A 141 -8.84 6.71 12.25
N LEU A 142 -7.64 6.43 12.76
CA LEU A 142 -7.27 5.07 13.15
C LEU A 142 -8.06 4.63 14.39
N PRO A 143 -8.50 3.37 14.44
CA PRO A 143 -9.17 2.84 15.64
C PRO A 143 -8.28 2.92 16.87
N LEU A 144 -8.88 3.18 18.03
CA LEU A 144 -8.17 3.06 19.31
C LEU A 144 -7.97 1.57 19.64
N ARG A 145 -6.74 1.22 20.05
CA ARG A 145 -6.35 -0.14 20.42
C ARG A 145 -5.61 -0.10 21.77
N PRO A 146 -6.26 -0.53 22.87
CA PRO A 146 -5.62 -0.53 24.18
C PRO A 146 -4.33 -1.35 24.22
N GLU A 147 -4.27 -2.46 23.48
CA GLU A 147 -3.08 -3.31 23.34
C GLU A 147 -1.98 -2.69 22.47
N GLY A 148 -2.27 -1.60 21.76
CA GLY A 148 -1.37 -0.95 20.82
C GLY A 148 -1.34 -1.60 19.44
N TYR A 149 -0.45 -1.10 18.58
CA TYR A 149 -0.28 -1.54 17.20
C TYR A 149 1.02 -2.33 17.01
N THR A 150 0.99 -3.27 16.08
CA THR A 150 2.20 -3.92 15.56
C THR A 150 2.70 -3.16 14.34
N LEU A 151 3.98 -2.81 14.36
CA LEU A 151 4.68 -2.17 13.24
C LEU A 151 5.46 -3.22 12.46
N ASP A 152 5.04 -3.50 11.24
CA ASP A 152 5.73 -4.38 10.32
C ASP A 152 6.64 -3.56 9.39
N MET A 153 7.93 -3.91 9.35
CA MET A 153 8.88 -3.33 8.41
C MET A 153 9.26 -4.34 7.34
N ASP A 154 9.28 -3.86 6.08
CA ASP A 154 9.71 -4.68 4.95
C ASP A 154 10.31 -3.82 3.84
N SER A 155 11.00 -4.47 2.93
CA SER A 155 11.50 -3.87 1.71
C SER A 155 10.99 -4.64 0.49
N THR A 156 10.89 -3.94 -0.64
CA THR A 156 10.50 -4.60 -1.88
C THR A 156 11.34 -4.09 -3.04
N VAL A 157 11.31 -4.80 -4.17
CA VAL A 157 12.05 -4.42 -5.37
C VAL A 157 11.08 -3.94 -6.44
N PHE A 158 11.33 -2.73 -6.97
CA PHE A 158 10.65 -2.18 -8.13
C PHE A 158 11.62 -2.20 -9.32
N GLU A 159 11.48 -3.20 -10.18
CA GLU A 159 12.31 -3.32 -11.39
C GLU A 159 12.15 -2.12 -12.30
N ARG A 160 13.25 -1.72 -12.95
CA ARG A 160 13.31 -0.61 -13.90
C ARG A 160 13.87 -1.04 -15.24
N TYR A 161 13.32 -0.48 -16.30
CA TYR A 161 13.67 -0.81 -17.68
C TYR A 161 14.36 0.36 -18.41
N GLY A 162 14.47 1.52 -17.74
CA GLY A 162 15.06 2.72 -18.28
C GLY A 162 16.14 3.30 -17.37
N LYS A 163 16.62 4.51 -17.74
CA LYS A 163 17.63 5.26 -16.99
C LYS A 163 16.97 6.24 -16.01
N GLN A 164 16.16 5.73 -15.09
CA GLN A 164 15.59 6.54 -14.02
C GLN A 164 16.67 6.82 -12.96
N GLU A 165 16.64 8.02 -12.38
CA GLU A 165 17.52 8.40 -11.28
C GLU A 165 17.36 7.44 -10.10
N GLY A 166 18.46 6.96 -9.51
CA GLY A 166 18.45 5.96 -8.45
C GLY A 166 18.15 4.52 -8.90
N SER A 167 17.87 4.30 -10.19
CA SER A 167 17.71 2.97 -10.78
C SER A 167 19.06 2.31 -10.95
N LEU A 168 19.49 1.55 -9.94
CA LEU A 168 20.82 0.93 -9.90
C LEU A 168 20.69 -0.59 -9.76
N LYS A 169 21.77 -1.30 -10.18
CA LYS A 169 21.89 -2.74 -9.95
C LYS A 169 22.17 -3.00 -8.48
N GLY A 170 21.44 -3.94 -7.88
CA GLY A 170 21.58 -4.32 -6.48
C GLY A 170 20.94 -5.65 -6.20
N HIS A 171 20.51 -5.86 -4.95
CA HIS A 171 19.82 -7.08 -4.54
C HIS A 171 18.45 -7.20 -5.25
N ASN A 172 18.37 -8.07 -6.23
CA ASN A 172 17.13 -8.47 -6.88
C ASN A 172 17.10 -10.00 -6.99
N PRO A 173 16.44 -10.69 -6.05
CA PRO A 173 16.48 -12.15 -6.01
C PRO A 173 15.74 -12.83 -7.17
N ARG A 174 14.82 -12.09 -7.84
CA ARG A 174 14.06 -12.62 -8.97
C ARG A 174 14.76 -12.42 -10.31
N ARG A 175 15.49 -11.31 -10.47
CA ARG A 175 16.20 -10.96 -11.72
C ARG A 175 17.55 -10.32 -11.43
N HIS A 176 18.55 -11.17 -11.25
CA HIS A 176 19.93 -10.73 -11.00
C HIS A 176 20.42 -9.73 -12.07
N GLY A 177 21.08 -8.66 -11.61
CA GLY A 177 21.66 -7.65 -12.47
C GLY A 177 20.68 -6.65 -13.13
N ARG A 178 19.37 -6.77 -12.89
CA ARG A 178 18.37 -5.81 -13.36
C ARG A 178 18.41 -4.55 -12.48
N PRO A 179 18.49 -3.33 -13.09
CA PRO A 179 18.33 -2.09 -12.34
C PRO A 179 16.96 -2.01 -11.65
N SER A 180 16.92 -1.44 -10.47
CA SER A 180 15.71 -1.36 -9.66
C SER A 180 15.72 -0.13 -8.73
N HIS A 181 14.59 0.17 -8.13
CA HIS A 181 14.48 0.86 -6.85
C HIS A 181 14.17 -0.16 -5.75
N HIS A 182 14.56 0.13 -4.52
CA HIS A 182 14.40 -0.77 -3.37
C HIS A 182 13.69 -0.05 -2.21
N PRO A 183 12.36 0.20 -2.31
CA PRO A 183 11.62 0.92 -1.28
C PRO A 183 11.60 0.19 0.06
N LEU A 184 11.55 0.98 1.16
CA LEU A 184 11.19 0.55 2.51
C LEU A 184 9.75 0.93 2.80
N LEU A 185 9.07 0.09 3.58
CA LEU A 185 7.69 0.26 4.02
C LEU A 185 7.59 -0.05 5.51
N ALA A 186 6.76 0.75 6.21
CA ALA A 186 6.34 0.54 7.58
C ALA A 186 4.81 0.48 7.62
N VAL A 187 4.25 -0.61 8.12
CA VAL A 187 2.80 -0.90 8.10
C VAL A 187 2.31 -1.18 9.50
N LEU A 188 1.21 -0.55 9.90
CA LEU A 188 0.45 -0.94 11.08
C LEU A 188 -0.42 -2.14 10.73
N GLY A 189 -0.05 -3.34 11.19
CA GLY A 189 -0.62 -4.60 10.73
C GLY A 189 -2.13 -4.68 10.95
N GLU A 190 -2.61 -4.33 12.15
CA GLU A 190 -4.02 -4.45 12.52
C GLU A 190 -4.94 -3.47 11.80
N ALA A 191 -4.40 -2.36 11.28
CA ALA A 191 -5.17 -1.35 10.57
C ALA A 191 -5.00 -1.42 9.04
N HIS A 192 -4.11 -2.29 8.53
CA HIS A 192 -3.69 -2.27 7.13
C HIS A 192 -3.32 -0.85 6.69
N PHE A 193 -2.52 -0.16 7.52
CA PHE A 193 -2.19 1.25 7.34
C PHE A 193 -0.71 1.43 7.08
N LEU A 194 -0.36 1.98 5.93
CA LEU A 194 1.00 2.35 5.56
C LEU A 194 1.39 3.64 6.30
N LEU A 195 2.13 3.48 7.39
CA LEU A 195 2.58 4.59 8.21
C LEU A 195 3.64 5.41 7.49
N HIS A 196 4.60 4.73 6.86
CA HIS A 196 5.73 5.39 6.19
C HIS A 196 6.23 4.58 5.01
N GLY A 197 6.87 5.27 4.07
CA GLY A 197 7.48 4.62 2.91
C GLY A 197 8.55 5.49 2.27
N TRP A 198 9.74 4.93 2.04
CA TRP A 198 10.83 5.53 1.28
C TRP A 198 11.01 4.86 -0.07
N LEU A 199 11.16 5.63 -1.12
CA LEU A 199 11.82 5.14 -2.32
C LEU A 199 13.33 5.19 -2.08
N ARG A 200 14.07 4.13 -2.46
CA ARG A 200 15.53 4.08 -2.33
C ARG A 200 16.16 3.61 -3.63
N SER A 201 17.45 3.94 -3.82
CA SER A 201 18.22 3.40 -4.94
C SER A 201 18.32 1.88 -4.89
N GLY A 202 18.39 1.26 -6.07
CA GLY A 202 18.38 -0.19 -6.19
C GLY A 202 19.59 -0.91 -5.60
N ASN A 203 20.70 -0.22 -5.37
CA ASN A 203 21.89 -0.75 -4.72
C ASN A 203 21.89 -0.62 -3.19
N CYS A 204 20.78 -0.13 -2.60
CA CYS A 204 20.60 -0.12 -1.15
C CYS A 204 20.23 -1.51 -0.64
N GLY A 205 21.04 -2.07 0.26
CA GLY A 205 20.65 -3.25 1.04
C GLY A 205 19.52 -2.91 2.02
N THR A 206 18.79 -3.92 2.48
CA THR A 206 17.60 -3.71 3.36
C THR A 206 17.97 -2.97 4.64
N ALA A 207 19.06 -3.35 5.32
CA ALA A 207 19.50 -2.73 6.59
C ALA A 207 19.97 -1.27 6.42
N ARG A 208 20.44 -0.88 5.23
CA ARG A 208 20.98 0.47 5.03
C ARG A 208 19.89 1.53 5.17
N GLY A 209 20.04 2.44 6.12
CA GLY A 209 19.07 3.49 6.45
C GLY A 209 17.80 2.99 7.14
N ALA A 210 17.79 1.74 7.65
CA ALA A 210 16.62 1.18 8.32
C ALA A 210 16.34 1.85 9.67
N GLU A 211 17.40 2.24 10.41
CA GLU A 211 17.27 2.96 11.67
C GLU A 211 16.72 4.36 11.46
N GLU A 212 17.24 5.12 10.48
CA GLU A 212 16.77 6.46 10.13
C GLU A 212 15.31 6.42 9.64
N PHE A 213 14.97 5.44 8.82
CA PHE A 213 13.60 5.21 8.36
C PHE A 213 12.66 4.93 9.54
N LEU A 214 13.08 4.10 10.49
CA LEU A 214 12.28 3.81 11.68
C LEU A 214 12.13 5.05 12.56
N LYS A 215 13.18 5.84 12.74
CA LYS A 215 13.12 7.12 13.48
C LYS A 215 12.10 8.09 12.87
N GLU A 216 12.08 8.24 11.55
CA GLU A 216 11.07 9.05 10.87
C GLU A 216 9.66 8.48 11.04
N ALA A 217 9.48 7.15 10.89
CA ALA A 217 8.19 6.51 11.10
C ALA A 217 7.65 6.69 12.53
N LEU A 218 8.52 6.56 13.54
CA LEU A 218 8.15 6.77 14.95
C LEU A 218 7.91 8.25 15.28
N ALA A 219 8.68 9.17 14.70
CA ALA A 219 8.44 10.59 14.85
C ALA A 219 7.07 11.00 14.25
N LEU A 220 6.74 10.47 13.08
CA LEU A 220 5.44 10.68 12.44
C LEU A 220 4.28 10.06 13.25
N TRP A 221 4.52 8.88 13.83
CA TRP A 221 3.56 8.23 14.73
C TRP A 221 3.31 9.06 16.00
N GLY A 222 4.37 9.63 16.57
CA GLY A 222 4.32 10.37 17.83
C GLY A 222 3.87 9.50 19.00
N GLN A 223 3.12 10.10 19.92
CA GLN A 223 2.59 9.43 21.12
C GLN A 223 1.10 9.09 21.02
N ARG A 224 0.61 8.83 19.80
CA ARG A 224 -0.85 8.59 19.59
C ARG A 224 -1.35 7.35 20.30
N GLN A 225 -0.63 6.26 20.13
CA GLN A 225 -0.94 4.98 20.75
C GLN A 225 0.37 4.16 20.87
N LYS A 226 0.39 3.15 21.71
CA LYS A 226 1.56 2.29 21.90
C LYS A 226 1.87 1.49 20.62
N ILE A 227 3.17 1.44 20.23
CA ILE A 227 3.67 0.38 19.36
C ILE A 227 4.06 -0.78 20.27
N ARG A 228 3.26 -1.85 20.25
CA ARG A 228 3.44 -3.02 21.12
C ARG A 228 4.52 -3.97 20.64
N LEU A 229 4.82 -3.98 19.34
CA LEU A 229 5.72 -4.92 18.71
C LEU A 229 6.19 -4.41 17.35
N LEU A 230 7.50 -4.55 17.08
CA LEU A 230 8.04 -4.40 15.73
C LEU A 230 8.38 -5.78 15.16
N ARG A 231 7.99 -6.04 13.89
CA ARG A 231 8.36 -7.27 13.18
C ARG A 231 9.08 -6.93 11.88
N ALA A 232 10.15 -7.68 11.58
CA ALA A 232 10.91 -7.49 10.36
C ALA A 232 11.54 -8.80 9.86
N ASP A 233 11.89 -8.84 8.56
CA ASP A 233 12.57 -9.97 7.96
C ASP A 233 14.08 -9.99 8.27
N SER A 234 14.79 -10.97 7.75
CA SER A 234 16.23 -11.13 7.96
C SER A 234 17.07 -10.01 7.32
N GLY A 235 16.50 -9.22 6.43
CA GLY A 235 17.16 -8.06 5.87
C GLY A 235 17.45 -6.98 6.91
N PHE A 236 16.63 -6.92 7.98
CA PHE A 236 16.74 -5.99 9.09
C PHE A 236 17.55 -6.56 10.28
N PHE A 237 18.15 -7.73 10.14
CA PHE A 237 19.01 -8.31 11.18
C PHE A 237 20.34 -7.54 11.24
N ASP A 238 20.32 -6.47 12.00
CA ASP A 238 21.42 -5.51 12.16
C ASP A 238 21.54 -5.09 13.62
N GLY A 239 22.79 -5.12 14.15
CA GLY A 239 23.05 -4.86 15.56
C GLY A 239 22.72 -3.44 16.00
N GLN A 240 22.91 -2.43 15.15
CA GLN A 240 22.63 -1.03 15.47
C GLN A 240 21.12 -0.81 15.57
N LEU A 241 20.36 -1.33 14.61
CA LEU A 241 18.89 -1.28 14.66
C LEU A 241 18.34 -1.96 15.92
N LEU A 242 18.88 -3.13 16.30
CA LEU A 242 18.45 -3.84 17.51
C LEU A 242 18.83 -3.07 18.78
N ASP A 243 20.02 -2.47 18.83
CA ASP A 243 20.43 -1.56 19.93
C ASP A 243 19.45 -0.39 20.06
N TYR A 244 19.07 0.22 18.94
CA TYR A 244 18.12 1.33 18.92
C TYR A 244 16.74 0.92 19.47
N LEU A 245 16.22 -0.24 19.05
CA LEU A 245 14.93 -0.77 19.52
C LEU A 245 14.94 -1.02 21.04
N GLU A 246 16.04 -1.59 21.57
CA GLU A 246 16.21 -1.87 22.99
C GLU A 246 16.36 -0.58 23.81
N GLN A 247 17.07 0.43 23.31
CA GLN A 247 17.21 1.74 23.97
C GLN A 247 15.88 2.52 24.07
N HIS A 248 14.91 2.21 23.21
CA HIS A 248 13.60 2.87 23.19
C HIS A 248 12.47 1.98 23.70
N ASP A 249 12.81 0.88 24.37
CA ASP A 249 11.85 -0.09 24.94
C ASP A 249 10.81 -0.57 23.91
N LEU A 250 11.21 -0.71 22.63
CA LEU A 250 10.38 -1.23 21.57
C LEU A 250 10.55 -2.74 21.43
N PRO A 251 9.55 -3.55 21.83
CA PRO A 251 9.61 -4.99 21.65
C PRO A 251 9.72 -5.35 20.16
N TYR A 252 10.53 -6.35 19.84
CA TYR A 252 10.73 -6.75 18.46
C TYR A 252 10.84 -8.26 18.28
N ILE A 253 10.51 -8.71 17.05
CA ILE A 253 10.78 -10.05 16.52
C ILE A 253 11.37 -9.88 15.12
N VAL A 254 12.64 -10.19 14.93
CA VAL A 254 13.34 -10.08 13.65
C VAL A 254 13.90 -11.44 13.26
N VAL A 255 13.69 -11.84 11.99
CA VAL A 255 14.28 -13.10 11.50
C VAL A 255 15.81 -12.98 11.51
N ALA A 256 16.47 -13.93 12.16
CA ALA A 256 17.93 -13.95 12.24
C ALA A 256 18.55 -14.41 10.91
N LYS A 257 19.64 -13.75 10.50
CA LYS A 257 20.51 -14.27 9.44
C LYS A 257 21.24 -15.52 9.92
N LEU A 258 21.18 -16.58 9.13
CA LEU A 258 21.85 -17.85 9.43
C LEU A 258 23.37 -17.75 9.19
N THR A 259 24.04 -16.90 9.98
CA THR A 259 25.50 -16.87 10.01
C THR A 259 26.06 -18.16 10.62
N MET A 260 27.33 -18.43 10.42
CA MET A 260 27.99 -19.63 11.00
C MET A 260 27.82 -19.72 12.51
N TRP A 261 27.92 -18.60 13.22
CA TRP A 261 27.79 -18.56 14.69
C TRP A 261 26.36 -18.85 15.14
N VAL A 262 25.37 -18.26 14.47
CA VAL A 262 23.93 -18.49 14.73
C VAL A 262 23.56 -19.95 14.45
N LYS A 263 24.05 -20.53 13.35
CA LYS A 263 23.85 -21.95 13.02
C LYS A 263 24.42 -22.86 14.09
N ARG A 264 25.69 -22.64 14.52
CA ARG A 264 26.35 -23.43 15.55
C ARG A 264 25.63 -23.35 16.90
N ALA A 265 25.13 -22.19 17.28
CA ALA A 265 24.37 -22.02 18.51
C ALA A 265 23.03 -22.77 18.43
N ALA A 266 22.31 -22.65 17.33
CA ALA A 266 21.05 -23.37 17.10
C ALA A 266 21.21 -24.89 17.12
N GLN A 267 22.32 -25.44 16.58
CA GLN A 267 22.63 -26.87 16.61
C GLN A 267 22.89 -27.40 18.02
N ARG A 268 23.28 -26.53 18.98
CA ARG A 268 23.54 -26.90 20.38
C ARG A 268 22.29 -26.84 21.26
N VAL A 269 21.13 -26.50 20.70
CA VAL A 269 19.88 -26.50 21.47
C VAL A 269 19.47 -27.95 21.75
N GLU A 270 19.47 -28.28 23.02
CA GLU A 270 19.13 -29.63 23.50
C GLU A 270 17.65 -29.76 23.88
N THR A 271 17.08 -28.69 24.42
CA THR A 271 15.70 -28.66 24.90
C THR A 271 14.76 -28.15 23.81
N TRP A 272 13.81 -29.01 23.44
CA TRP A 272 12.81 -28.71 22.43
C TRP A 272 11.40 -28.89 23.00
N THR A 273 10.56 -27.90 22.85
CA THR A 273 9.14 -27.95 23.20
C THR A 273 8.34 -28.19 21.93
N ALA A 274 7.55 -29.26 21.88
CA ALA A 274 6.63 -29.52 20.77
C ALA A 274 5.57 -28.41 20.71
N LEU A 275 5.35 -27.85 19.53
CA LEU A 275 4.30 -26.86 19.25
C LEU A 275 3.08 -27.53 18.63
N ASP A 276 3.31 -28.50 17.75
CA ASP A 276 2.33 -29.41 17.15
C ASP A 276 3.04 -30.68 16.64
N GLU A 277 2.39 -31.46 15.78
CA GLU A 277 2.95 -32.70 15.21
C GLU A 277 4.26 -32.48 14.42
N HIS A 278 4.51 -31.28 13.91
CA HIS A 278 5.58 -31.04 12.94
C HIS A 278 6.55 -29.98 13.39
N TYR A 279 6.14 -29.12 14.31
CA TYR A 279 6.93 -27.99 14.76
C TYR A 279 7.37 -28.16 16.21
N SER A 280 8.63 -27.88 16.46
CA SER A 280 9.17 -27.76 17.81
C SER A 280 9.93 -26.46 17.95
N ALA A 281 9.91 -25.89 19.13
CA ALA A 281 10.60 -24.67 19.46
C ALA A 281 11.68 -24.89 20.50
N GLY A 282 12.77 -24.17 20.35
CA GLY A 282 13.84 -24.07 21.35
C GLY A 282 14.32 -22.64 21.44
N GLU A 283 15.19 -22.36 22.39
CA GLU A 283 15.77 -21.02 22.55
C GLU A 283 17.21 -21.10 23.03
N PHE A 284 17.94 -20.03 22.77
CA PHE A 284 19.29 -19.81 23.26
C PHE A 284 19.59 -18.32 23.35
N ARG A 285 20.66 -17.99 24.06
CA ARG A 285 21.20 -16.63 24.09
C ARG A 285 22.53 -16.61 23.36
N LEU A 286 22.79 -15.52 22.66
CA LEU A 286 24.02 -15.36 21.89
C LEU A 286 24.41 -13.89 21.77
N LYS A 287 25.69 -13.62 22.02
CA LYS A 287 26.32 -12.33 21.70
C LYS A 287 27.16 -12.50 20.44
N LEU A 288 26.75 -11.85 19.37
CA LEU A 288 27.53 -11.84 18.12
C LEU A 288 28.66 -10.83 18.20
N PHE A 289 29.69 -11.04 17.36
CA PHE A 289 30.79 -10.08 17.24
C PHE A 289 30.23 -8.70 16.85
N GLY A 290 30.71 -7.66 17.53
CA GLY A 290 30.24 -6.26 17.34
C GLY A 290 28.95 -5.91 18.06
N TRP A 291 28.26 -6.84 18.71
CA TRP A 291 27.08 -6.56 19.51
C TRP A 291 27.46 -6.09 20.92
N LYS A 292 26.73 -5.10 21.47
CA LYS A 292 26.93 -4.60 22.82
C LYS A 292 26.49 -5.61 23.87
N VAL A 293 25.34 -6.26 23.63
CA VAL A 293 24.66 -7.15 24.57
C VAL A 293 24.39 -8.53 23.96
N GLU A 294 24.17 -9.48 24.85
CA GLU A 294 23.68 -10.81 24.49
C GLU A 294 22.16 -10.74 24.27
N ARG A 295 21.67 -11.38 23.19
CA ARG A 295 20.25 -11.38 22.82
C ARG A 295 19.66 -12.78 22.82
N ARG A 296 18.35 -12.84 23.05
CA ARG A 296 17.56 -14.05 22.99
C ARG A 296 17.27 -14.42 21.53
N PHE A 297 17.49 -15.71 21.21
CA PHE A 297 17.09 -16.32 19.94
C PHE A 297 16.06 -17.38 20.20
N VAL A 298 14.98 -17.38 19.44
CA VAL A 298 14.00 -18.43 19.38
C VAL A 298 14.20 -19.19 18.08
N VAL A 299 14.30 -20.49 18.15
CA VAL A 299 14.47 -21.38 17.00
C VAL A 299 13.27 -22.28 16.86
N ILE A 300 12.70 -22.31 15.67
CA ILE A 300 11.63 -23.21 15.28
C ILE A 300 12.22 -24.21 14.31
N ARG A 301 12.06 -25.50 14.58
CA ARG A 301 12.35 -26.57 13.62
C ARG A 301 11.05 -27.18 13.11
N GLU A 302 11.04 -27.49 11.82
CA GLU A 302 9.95 -28.15 11.11
C GLU A 302 10.47 -29.46 10.53
N GLU A 303 9.78 -30.56 10.78
CA GLU A 303 10.12 -31.87 10.24
C GLU A 303 9.84 -31.92 8.73
N ILE A 304 10.82 -32.40 7.96
CA ILE A 304 10.72 -32.50 6.50
C ILE A 304 10.04 -33.83 6.15
N ARG A 305 8.84 -33.78 5.63
CA ARG A 305 8.07 -34.96 5.20
C ARG A 305 8.39 -35.48 3.79
N GLU A 306 8.86 -34.60 2.92
CA GLU A 306 9.20 -34.92 1.53
C GLU A 306 10.46 -34.19 1.08
N THR A 307 11.28 -34.89 0.28
CA THR A 307 12.45 -34.33 -0.41
C THR A 307 12.03 -33.40 -1.55
N ARG A 308 11.25 -32.35 -1.27
CA ARG A 308 11.10 -31.25 -2.21
C ARG A 308 12.35 -30.39 -2.11
N ALA A 309 13.13 -30.37 -3.19
CA ALA A 309 14.23 -29.42 -3.34
C ALA A 309 13.68 -28.01 -3.16
N SER A 310 13.79 -27.44 -1.95
CA SER A 310 13.35 -26.08 -1.62
C SER A 310 14.39 -25.12 -2.17
N VAL A 311 14.15 -24.62 -3.38
CA VAL A 311 14.95 -23.59 -4.01
C VAL A 311 14.95 -22.37 -3.07
N GLY A 312 16.11 -22.03 -2.50
CA GLY A 312 16.36 -20.78 -1.79
C GLY A 312 16.34 -20.81 -0.25
N ARG A 313 16.03 -21.91 0.43
CA ARG A 313 16.16 -21.99 1.90
C ARG A 313 17.57 -22.42 2.30
N LYS A 314 18.28 -21.55 3.03
CA LYS A 314 19.55 -21.93 3.67
C LYS A 314 19.25 -22.85 4.84
N LEU A 315 19.48 -24.15 4.65
CA LEU A 315 19.30 -25.16 5.67
C LEU A 315 20.45 -25.08 6.70
N ILE A 316 20.12 -25.30 7.97
CA ILE A 316 21.08 -25.79 8.95
C ILE A 316 21.25 -27.30 8.63
N ASP A 317 22.50 -27.79 8.53
CA ASP A 317 22.78 -29.19 8.18
C ASP A 317 22.40 -30.16 9.32
N VAL A 318 21.11 -30.27 9.58
CA VAL A 318 20.52 -31.31 10.43
C VAL A 318 19.53 -32.05 9.55
N PRO A 319 19.82 -33.31 9.19
CA PRO A 319 18.96 -34.09 8.34
C PRO A 319 17.53 -34.17 8.91
N GLY A 320 16.53 -34.07 8.07
CA GLY A 320 15.12 -34.19 8.46
C GLY A 320 14.46 -32.94 8.99
N TYR A 321 15.16 -31.81 9.12
CA TYR A 321 14.58 -30.58 9.67
C TYR A 321 14.89 -29.34 8.84
N THR A 322 13.92 -28.42 8.75
CA THR A 322 14.14 -27.02 8.38
C THR A 322 14.08 -26.14 9.62
N PHE A 323 14.80 -25.00 9.58
CA PHE A 323 14.92 -24.12 10.73
C PHE A 323 14.55 -22.67 10.37
N ARG A 324 13.79 -22.02 11.26
CA ARG A 324 13.56 -20.60 11.25
C ARG A 324 13.97 -20.02 12.59
N LEU A 325 14.80 -18.98 12.58
CA LEU A 325 15.33 -18.38 13.78
C LEU A 325 14.89 -16.91 13.88
N PHE A 326 14.54 -16.52 15.09
CA PHE A 326 14.18 -15.14 15.44
C PHE A 326 15.10 -14.62 16.53
N VAL A 327 15.54 -13.37 16.40
CA VAL A 327 16.09 -12.60 17.51
C VAL A 327 14.97 -11.72 18.07
N THR A 328 14.86 -11.63 19.40
CA THR A 328 13.73 -10.95 20.03
C THR A 328 14.08 -10.40 21.40
N SER A 329 13.47 -9.27 21.76
CA SER A 329 13.45 -8.73 23.13
C SER A 329 12.21 -9.17 23.92
N CYS A 330 11.21 -9.80 23.25
CA CYS A 330 10.00 -10.28 23.91
C CYS A 330 10.29 -11.41 24.90
N VAL A 331 9.60 -11.40 26.04
CA VAL A 331 9.78 -12.40 27.12
C VAL A 331 8.80 -13.59 27.03
N GLY A 332 7.81 -13.55 26.14
CA GLY A 332 6.81 -14.60 25.94
C GLY A 332 7.41 -15.97 25.56
N ALA A 333 6.62 -17.03 25.66
CA ALA A 333 7.02 -18.36 25.27
C ALA A 333 7.41 -18.45 23.79
N PRO A 334 8.36 -19.33 23.39
CA PRO A 334 8.75 -19.50 21.98
C PRO A 334 7.58 -19.70 21.02
N ALA A 335 6.53 -20.40 21.44
CA ALA A 335 5.30 -20.57 20.68
C ALA A 335 4.55 -19.27 20.40
N GLU A 336 4.56 -18.33 21.35
CA GLU A 336 3.92 -17.01 21.19
C GLU A 336 4.73 -16.15 20.23
N ILE A 337 6.06 -16.14 20.35
CA ILE A 337 6.97 -15.46 19.44
C ILE A 337 6.74 -15.91 18.00
N TRP A 338 6.64 -17.23 17.80
CA TRP A 338 6.39 -17.80 16.47
C TRP A 338 5.02 -17.41 15.92
N ARG A 339 3.97 -17.51 16.73
CA ARG A 339 2.60 -17.11 16.33
C ARG A 339 2.51 -15.63 16.00
N ASP A 340 3.10 -14.78 16.82
CA ASP A 340 3.14 -13.34 16.58
C ASP A 340 3.91 -12.99 15.32
N TYR A 341 5.04 -13.66 15.07
CA TYR A 341 5.76 -13.45 13.82
C TYR A 341 4.98 -13.93 12.58
N ASN A 342 4.30 -15.07 12.65
CA ASN A 342 3.60 -15.63 11.50
C ASN A 342 2.46 -14.71 11.00
N ARG A 343 1.88 -13.88 11.86
CA ARG A 343 0.92 -12.85 11.47
C ARG A 343 1.53 -11.78 10.54
N ARG A 344 2.86 -11.71 10.43
CA ARG A 344 3.57 -10.85 9.47
C ARG A 344 3.36 -11.28 8.01
N ALA A 345 2.89 -12.48 7.75
CA ALA A 345 2.55 -12.93 6.38
C ALA A 345 1.59 -11.93 5.68
N ASP A 346 0.78 -11.21 6.44
CA ASP A 346 -0.09 -10.15 5.92
C ASP A 346 0.68 -8.99 5.27
N MET A 347 1.90 -8.68 5.71
CA MET A 347 2.75 -7.66 5.09
C MET A 347 3.12 -7.98 3.63
N GLU A 348 3.36 -9.24 3.32
CA GLU A 348 3.65 -9.69 1.95
C GLU A 348 2.43 -9.44 1.04
N ASN A 349 1.21 -9.66 1.57
CA ASN A 349 -0.03 -9.35 0.86
C ASN A 349 -0.15 -7.84 0.60
N ARG A 350 0.14 -6.98 1.59
CA ARG A 350 0.12 -5.51 1.42
C ARG A 350 1.08 -5.06 0.32
N ILE A 351 2.27 -5.65 0.26
CA ILE A 351 3.24 -5.38 -0.81
C ILE A 351 2.71 -5.84 -2.17
N ALA A 352 2.09 -7.01 -2.23
CA ALA A 352 1.48 -7.54 -3.45
C ALA A 352 0.37 -6.61 -3.96
N GLU A 353 -0.53 -6.15 -3.10
CA GLU A 353 -1.60 -5.20 -3.42
C GLU A 353 -1.07 -3.87 -3.94
N LEU A 354 -0.06 -3.28 -3.28
CA LEU A 354 0.59 -2.07 -3.75
C LEU A 354 1.16 -2.24 -5.17
N LYS A 355 1.79 -3.38 -5.45
CA LYS A 355 2.41 -3.66 -6.75
C LYS A 355 1.39 -4.03 -7.81
N HIS A 356 0.51 -4.96 -7.51
CA HIS A 356 -0.34 -5.58 -8.52
C HIS A 356 -1.68 -4.90 -8.67
N ASP A 357 -2.29 -4.45 -7.58
CA ASP A 357 -3.61 -3.84 -7.61
C ASP A 357 -3.56 -2.34 -7.85
N LEU A 358 -2.62 -1.65 -7.19
CA LEU A 358 -2.46 -0.20 -7.29
C LEU A 358 -1.30 0.24 -8.20
N GLY A 359 -0.53 -0.70 -8.73
CA GLY A 359 0.51 -0.41 -9.72
C GLY A 359 1.64 0.49 -9.22
N ALA A 360 1.92 0.54 -7.91
CA ALA A 360 2.90 1.45 -7.30
C ALA A 360 4.29 1.41 -7.96
N HIS A 361 4.68 0.25 -8.48
CA HIS A 361 5.95 0.09 -9.18
C HIS A 361 5.97 0.69 -10.60
N GLY A 362 4.79 0.93 -11.20
CA GLY A 362 4.67 1.35 -12.60
C GLY A 362 4.67 2.87 -12.81
N PHE A 363 4.37 3.65 -11.77
CA PHE A 363 4.39 5.12 -11.84
C PHE A 363 5.79 5.66 -11.58
N CYS A 364 6.66 5.56 -12.58
CA CYS A 364 8.04 6.00 -12.48
C CYS A 364 8.36 7.07 -13.52
N MET A 365 9.23 8.00 -13.14
CA MET A 365 9.72 9.11 -13.95
C MET A 365 11.24 9.13 -13.97
N LYS A 366 11.83 10.03 -14.78
CA LYS A 366 13.29 10.19 -14.84
C LYS A 366 13.85 10.66 -13.50
N GLN A 367 13.19 11.65 -12.86
CA GLN A 367 13.60 12.22 -11.59
C GLN A 367 13.20 11.32 -10.40
N PHE A 368 14.11 11.20 -9.43
CA PHE A 368 13.91 10.37 -8.25
C PHE A 368 12.74 10.83 -7.39
N PHE A 369 12.74 12.10 -6.97
CA PHE A 369 11.70 12.64 -6.07
C PHE A 369 10.32 12.72 -6.73
N ALA A 370 10.26 12.90 -8.05
CA ALA A 370 9.00 12.82 -8.78
C ALA A 370 8.41 11.40 -8.72
N THR A 371 9.26 10.38 -8.85
CA THR A 371 8.86 8.98 -8.70
C THR A 371 8.45 8.66 -7.27
N GLU A 372 9.17 9.19 -6.28
CA GLU A 372 8.84 9.02 -4.86
C GLU A 372 7.50 9.67 -4.51
N ALA A 373 7.23 10.88 -4.99
CA ALA A 373 5.96 11.56 -4.76
C ALA A 373 4.77 10.77 -5.34
N ALA A 374 4.92 10.23 -6.55
CA ALA A 374 3.90 9.34 -7.13
C ALA A 374 3.72 8.06 -6.30
N PHE A 375 4.80 7.43 -5.87
CA PHE A 375 4.78 6.26 -5.00
C PHE A 375 4.07 6.55 -3.67
N ARG A 376 4.44 7.62 -2.96
CA ARG A 376 3.80 8.00 -1.68
C ARG A 376 2.32 8.37 -1.87
N SER A 377 1.94 8.94 -3.02
CA SER A 377 0.52 9.17 -3.34
C SER A 377 -0.27 7.87 -3.45
N VAL A 378 0.34 6.80 -3.97
CA VAL A 378 -0.27 5.47 -3.99
C VAL A 378 -0.41 4.89 -2.57
N LEU A 379 0.58 5.13 -1.67
CA LEU A 379 0.47 4.73 -0.25
C LEU A 379 -0.70 5.44 0.44
N LEU A 380 -0.88 6.74 0.20
CA LEU A 380 -2.04 7.49 0.73
C LEU A 380 -3.36 6.92 0.21
N LEU A 381 -3.45 6.58 -1.08
CA LEU A 381 -4.65 5.96 -1.64
C LEU A 381 -4.94 4.58 -1.01
N PHE A 382 -3.90 3.78 -0.77
CA PHE A 382 -4.05 2.50 -0.08
C PHE A 382 -4.69 2.69 1.31
N ASN A 383 -4.19 3.65 2.09
CA ASN A 383 -4.75 3.98 3.40
C ASN A 383 -6.21 4.45 3.30
N LEU A 384 -6.53 5.32 2.33
CA LEU A 384 -7.90 5.78 2.09
C LEU A 384 -8.85 4.62 1.75
N LEU A 385 -8.39 3.61 1.00
CA LEU A 385 -9.18 2.42 0.69
C LEU A 385 -9.39 1.53 1.93
N ALA A 386 -8.37 1.33 2.75
CA ALA A 386 -8.49 0.58 3.99
C ALA A 386 -9.44 1.25 4.98
N GLU A 387 -9.37 2.57 5.11
CA GLU A 387 -10.25 3.37 5.94
C GLU A 387 -11.68 3.39 5.41
N PHE A 388 -11.86 3.58 4.09
CA PHE A 388 -13.16 3.52 3.42
C PHE A 388 -13.90 2.22 3.73
N GLN A 389 -13.21 1.08 3.68
CA GLN A 389 -13.82 -0.22 3.97
C GLN A 389 -14.36 -0.30 5.40
N ARG A 390 -13.60 0.23 6.36
CA ARG A 390 -14.05 0.31 7.76
C ARG A 390 -15.26 1.22 7.90
N ALA A 391 -15.22 2.40 7.30
CA ALA A 391 -16.32 3.37 7.34
C ALA A 391 -17.59 2.84 6.66
N ALA A 392 -17.43 2.12 5.55
CA ALA A 392 -18.54 1.46 4.84
C ALA A 392 -19.07 0.21 5.57
N GLY A 393 -18.42 -0.21 6.67
CA GLY A 393 -18.81 -1.39 7.45
C GLY A 393 -18.75 -2.68 6.64
N LEU A 394 -17.76 -2.79 5.74
CA LEU A 394 -17.53 -4.02 4.99
C LEU A 394 -17.03 -5.12 5.94
N PRO A 395 -17.54 -6.35 5.83
CA PRO A 395 -17.08 -7.46 6.65
C PRO A 395 -15.66 -7.88 6.21
N GLY A 396 -14.69 -7.70 7.11
CA GLY A 396 -13.30 -8.01 6.86
C GLY A 396 -12.63 -7.06 5.85
N TYR A 397 -11.31 -7.19 5.77
CA TYR A 397 -10.51 -6.46 4.79
C TYR A 397 -10.59 -7.13 3.41
N ARG A 398 -10.67 -6.33 2.36
CA ARG A 398 -10.65 -6.78 0.95
C ARG A 398 -9.55 -6.05 0.19
N GLU A 399 -8.89 -6.79 -0.68
CA GLU A 399 -7.85 -6.25 -1.56
C GLU A 399 -8.40 -5.13 -2.47
N PRO A 400 -7.58 -4.14 -2.85
CA PRO A 400 -8.01 -3.06 -3.74
C PRO A 400 -8.62 -3.53 -5.06
N ALA A 401 -8.12 -4.61 -5.64
CA ALA A 401 -8.71 -5.21 -6.84
C ALA A 401 -10.13 -5.72 -6.61
N THR A 402 -10.38 -6.33 -5.46
CA THR A 402 -11.72 -6.80 -5.06
C THR A 402 -12.67 -5.63 -4.82
N ILE A 403 -12.22 -4.58 -4.12
CA ILE A 403 -13.01 -3.35 -3.93
C ILE A 403 -13.33 -2.71 -5.28
N ARG A 404 -12.38 -2.64 -6.19
CA ARG A 404 -12.61 -2.13 -7.55
C ARG A 404 -13.73 -2.88 -8.25
N THR A 405 -13.67 -4.20 -8.26
CA THR A 405 -14.65 -5.04 -8.95
C THR A 405 -16.02 -4.99 -8.27
N GLN A 406 -16.07 -5.13 -6.94
CA GLN A 406 -17.32 -5.30 -6.20
C GLN A 406 -18.03 -3.98 -5.88
N VAL A 407 -17.29 -2.88 -5.72
CA VAL A 407 -17.84 -1.58 -5.29
C VAL A 407 -17.76 -0.54 -6.39
N LEU A 408 -16.57 -0.31 -6.95
CA LEU A 408 -16.32 0.84 -7.82
C LEU A 408 -16.83 0.61 -9.25
N THR A 409 -16.75 -0.63 -9.76
CA THR A 409 -17.23 -0.98 -11.10
C THR A 409 -18.74 -1.13 -11.10
N CYS A 410 -19.42 -0.19 -11.75
CA CYS A 410 -20.87 -0.17 -11.94
C CYS A 410 -21.18 0.69 -13.15
N GLY A 411 -22.00 0.16 -14.07
CA GLY A 411 -22.43 0.94 -15.23
C GLY A 411 -23.21 2.17 -14.80
N ALA A 412 -22.86 3.33 -15.35
CA ALA A 412 -23.59 4.55 -15.10
C ALA A 412 -23.68 5.44 -16.35
N ILE A 413 -24.75 6.23 -16.42
CA ILE A 413 -25.03 7.15 -17.51
C ILE A 413 -25.20 8.55 -16.95
N LEU A 414 -24.52 9.53 -17.56
CA LEU A 414 -24.71 10.95 -17.26
C LEU A 414 -26.02 11.42 -17.85
N GLY A 415 -26.84 12.06 -17.04
CA GLY A 415 -28.09 12.69 -17.42
C GLY A 415 -28.23 14.09 -16.82
N ARG A 416 -29.37 14.72 -17.07
CA ARG A 416 -29.77 15.99 -16.48
C ARG A 416 -31.23 15.94 -16.06
N ALA A 417 -31.54 16.53 -14.91
CA ALA A 417 -32.88 16.81 -14.45
C ALA A 417 -32.99 18.33 -14.19
N GLY A 418 -33.51 19.06 -15.14
CA GLY A 418 -33.47 20.52 -15.16
C GLY A 418 -32.01 21.02 -15.18
N ARG A 419 -31.63 21.83 -14.20
CA ARG A 419 -30.25 22.36 -14.04
C ARG A 419 -29.29 21.41 -13.29
N ARG A 420 -29.80 20.30 -12.74
CA ARG A 420 -29.00 19.35 -11.95
C ARG A 420 -28.37 18.30 -12.84
N VAL A 421 -27.11 17.99 -12.56
CA VAL A 421 -26.44 16.80 -13.12
C VAL A 421 -26.96 15.57 -12.38
N VAL A 422 -27.30 14.54 -13.12
CA VAL A 422 -27.80 13.26 -12.59
C VAL A 422 -26.92 12.13 -13.12
N ILE A 423 -26.49 11.26 -12.25
CA ILE A 423 -25.82 10.01 -12.61
C ILE A 423 -26.79 8.86 -12.39
N HIS A 424 -27.20 8.23 -13.46
CA HIS A 424 -28.07 7.06 -13.42
C HIS A 424 -27.21 5.81 -13.30
N LEU A 425 -27.20 5.18 -12.12
CA LEU A 425 -26.49 3.93 -11.88
C LEU A 425 -27.31 2.77 -12.45
N SER A 426 -26.63 1.80 -13.09
CA SER A 426 -27.28 0.59 -13.59
C SER A 426 -27.89 -0.21 -12.45
N ALA A 427 -29.16 -0.60 -12.62
CA ALA A 427 -29.83 -1.50 -11.69
C ALA A 427 -29.42 -2.96 -11.89
N SER A 428 -29.03 -3.33 -13.10
CA SER A 428 -28.71 -4.71 -13.49
C SER A 428 -27.22 -5.00 -13.39
N TRP A 429 -26.38 -4.15 -13.97
CA TRP A 429 -24.94 -4.39 -14.00
C TRP A 429 -24.21 -3.75 -12.82
N GLY A 430 -23.65 -4.58 -11.96
CA GLY A 430 -22.95 -4.18 -10.76
C GLY A 430 -23.86 -3.81 -9.58
N GLY A 431 -25.15 -3.78 -9.81
CA GLY A 431 -26.22 -3.71 -8.80
C GLY A 431 -26.23 -2.47 -7.90
N LEU A 432 -27.17 -1.57 -8.12
CA LEU A 432 -27.41 -0.45 -7.18
C LEU A 432 -27.73 -0.97 -5.77
N LYS A 433 -28.44 -2.10 -5.65
CA LYS A 433 -28.80 -2.74 -4.38
C LYS A 433 -27.60 -3.04 -3.48
N THR A 434 -26.47 -3.43 -4.05
CA THR A 434 -25.25 -3.73 -3.30
C THR A 434 -24.56 -2.46 -2.78
N ARG A 435 -24.76 -1.31 -3.44
CA ARG A 435 -24.05 -0.05 -3.15
C ARG A 435 -24.83 0.91 -2.27
N ILE A 436 -26.16 0.85 -2.31
CA ILE A 436 -27.01 1.69 -1.43
C ILE A 436 -26.66 1.49 0.04
N PRO A 437 -26.58 0.27 0.60
CA PRO A 437 -26.25 0.08 2.01
C PRO A 437 -24.87 0.63 2.39
N LEU A 438 -23.89 0.56 1.47
CA LEU A 438 -22.56 1.14 1.71
C LEU A 438 -22.62 2.67 1.75
N LEU A 439 -23.36 3.27 0.81
CA LEU A 439 -23.56 4.71 0.77
C LEU A 439 -24.29 5.22 2.00
N GLU A 440 -25.34 4.53 2.45
CA GLU A 440 -26.09 4.87 3.66
C GLU A 440 -25.23 4.84 4.91
N LYS A 441 -24.40 3.79 5.07
CA LYS A 441 -23.43 3.70 6.17
C LYS A 441 -22.42 4.83 6.17
N ILE A 442 -21.88 5.18 5.00
CA ILE A 442 -20.92 6.29 4.86
C ILE A 442 -21.61 7.62 5.19
N LEU A 443 -22.83 7.82 4.71
CA LEU A 443 -23.60 9.03 5.01
C LEU A 443 -23.91 9.18 6.50
N ALA A 444 -24.17 8.08 7.19
CA ALA A 444 -24.43 8.04 8.63
C ALA A 444 -23.15 8.13 9.49
N CYS A 445 -21.97 7.84 8.92
CA CYS A 445 -20.72 7.85 9.66
C CYS A 445 -20.34 9.29 10.08
N GLU A 446 -20.05 9.49 11.35
CA GLU A 446 -19.45 10.70 11.88
C GLU A 446 -17.94 10.49 12.02
N PHE A 447 -17.17 11.37 11.39
CA PHE A 447 -15.72 11.36 11.52
C PHE A 447 -15.30 12.40 12.55
N PRO A 448 -14.43 12.04 13.52
CA PRO A 448 -13.92 13.02 14.45
C PRO A 448 -13.12 14.09 13.71
N THR A 449 -13.43 15.36 14.01
CA THR A 449 -12.73 16.52 13.47
C THR A 449 -11.35 16.72 14.11
N SER A 450 -11.13 16.08 15.26
CA SER A 450 -9.84 15.98 15.96
C SER A 450 -9.84 14.70 16.80
N PRO A 451 -8.70 14.02 16.94
CA PRO A 451 -8.62 12.90 17.85
C PRO A 451 -8.88 13.41 19.28
N LYS A 452 -9.91 12.94 19.93
CA LYS A 452 -10.00 13.04 21.38
C LYS A 452 -8.96 12.09 21.93
N LEU A 453 -7.78 12.61 22.25
CA LEU A 453 -6.83 11.89 23.08
C LEU A 453 -7.50 11.72 24.44
N ASP A 454 -7.72 10.46 24.83
CA ASP A 454 -8.19 10.16 26.15
C ASP A 454 -7.11 10.63 27.14
N PRO A 455 -7.37 11.53 28.09
CA PRO A 455 -6.38 12.05 29.01
C PRO A 455 -5.73 10.98 29.91
N VAL A 456 -6.28 9.76 29.91
CA VAL A 456 -5.75 8.62 30.69
C VAL A 456 -4.47 7.99 30.05
N LEU A 457 -4.11 8.34 28.81
CA LEU A 457 -2.90 7.82 28.17
C LEU A 457 -1.68 8.75 28.30
N GLN A 458 -1.72 9.72 29.20
CA GLN A 458 -0.57 10.56 29.58
C GLN A 458 0.17 9.99 30.80
N ILE A 459 0.57 8.73 30.76
CA ILE A 459 1.56 8.18 31.70
C ILE A 459 2.56 7.33 30.93
#